data_169fccef44b2c5614331946f0435aaaf
#
_entry.id   169fccef44b2c5614331946f0435aaaf
#
_cell.length_a   1.000
_cell.length_b   1.000
_cell.length_c   1.000
_cell.angle_alpha   90.00
_cell.angle_beta   90.00
_cell.angle_gamma   90.00
#
_symmetry.space_group_name_H-M   'P 1'
#
loop_
_entity.id
_entity.type
_entity.pdbx_description
1 polymer ?
#
loop_
_entity_poly.entity_id
_entity_poly.type
_entity_poly.pdbx_seq_one_letter_code
_entity_poly.pdbx_strand_id
1 'polypeptide(L)'
;MTEPGARPEIPATADCRCLSLAAGRRLRTRVAGVFLFLPLLARMHFDQQIQQAGYPGSRLVPATSALLSLLTLKLLDKERRSHINDFNFDEALGLFAGLNTLPKKSFLTDYSYRTQRAHQRTLLAAWVQNLAPLLFPQAEAFSLDFHPIPYRGDPSGLERHYLPRRGRAGPSVLSFFAQEQESRVLCFANANLTRADQPGEVLRFVDFWHELTGHDPQWLYFDSKLAPYVELSRLNQRQVNFVTIRRRGAALLRRLETLPASHWKPAVLDIPKRRHQHLRIFDETIRLRDYDGPIRQLAVKGLGRERLTLFLSNNFPETGRNLIQRYAGRNRVEDGLGISVNFFHLDCLASEVRLNVDVDVAMTVLANGCYRWLARQLRGFDKAAPKQLYRKFVETGGLVEVQDNRIVVHFDKRAHNPILREAALDHACPPVPWLNNLPVVFTYP
;
A
#
# COMPACT_ATOMS: atom_id res chain seq x y z
N MET A 1 -48.09 10.01 -47.54
CA MET A 1 -47.77 8.83 -46.70
C MET A 1 -46.28 8.97 -46.32
N THR A 2 -46.03 9.44 -45.12
CA THR A 2 -44.66 9.58 -44.56
C THR A 2 -44.29 8.22 -44.01
N GLU A 3 -43.16 7.66 -44.44
CA GLU A 3 -42.59 6.43 -43.90
C GLU A 3 -42.36 6.56 -42.38
N PRO A 4 -42.66 5.52 -41.59
CA PRO A 4 -42.40 5.57 -40.18
C PRO A 4 -40.88 5.56 -39.96
N GLY A 5 -40.36 6.67 -39.42
CA GLY A 5 -38.94 6.81 -39.07
C GLY A 5 -38.45 5.60 -38.25
N ALA A 6 -37.32 5.04 -38.68
CA ALA A 6 -36.65 3.95 -37.95
C ALA A 6 -36.48 4.35 -36.50
N ARG A 7 -37.01 3.52 -35.59
CA ARG A 7 -36.73 3.69 -34.12
C ARG A 7 -35.23 3.68 -33.96
N PRO A 8 -34.67 4.65 -33.20
CA PRO A 8 -33.25 4.59 -32.89
C PRO A 8 -32.97 3.25 -32.19
N GLU A 9 -32.03 2.47 -32.73
CA GLU A 9 -31.51 1.28 -32.07
C GLU A 9 -30.98 1.71 -30.69
N ILE A 10 -31.65 1.26 -29.63
CA ILE A 10 -31.15 1.39 -28.27
C ILE A 10 -29.87 0.57 -28.29
N PRO A 11 -28.68 1.18 -28.06
CA PRO A 11 -27.43 0.42 -28.03
C PRO A 11 -27.59 -0.70 -27.04
N ALA A 12 -27.27 -1.92 -27.42
CA ALA A 12 -27.34 -3.09 -26.57
C ALA A 12 -26.63 -2.76 -25.27
N THR A 13 -27.28 -3.00 -24.12
CA THR A 13 -26.70 -2.74 -22.80
C THR A 13 -25.36 -3.44 -22.77
N ALA A 14 -24.26 -2.70 -22.56
CA ALA A 14 -22.92 -3.28 -22.60
C ALA A 14 -22.81 -4.43 -21.61
N ASP A 15 -22.65 -5.65 -22.13
CA ASP A 15 -22.51 -6.85 -21.32
C ASP A 15 -21.05 -6.99 -20.87
N CYS A 16 -20.80 -6.92 -19.57
CA CYS A 16 -19.45 -7.07 -19.03
C CYS A 16 -18.83 -8.45 -19.29
N ARG A 17 -19.66 -9.46 -19.62
CA ARG A 17 -19.27 -10.88 -19.58
C ARG A 17 -18.33 -11.34 -20.68
N CYS A 18 -18.28 -10.65 -21.80
CA CYS A 18 -17.47 -11.08 -22.95
C CYS A 18 -16.62 -9.94 -23.45
N LEU A 19 -15.31 -10.08 -23.39
CA LEU A 19 -14.40 -9.11 -23.99
C LEU A 19 -14.45 -9.24 -25.52
N SER A 20 -14.90 -8.19 -26.21
CA SER A 20 -14.84 -8.10 -27.64
C SER A 20 -13.65 -7.22 -28.06
N LEU A 21 -12.62 -7.86 -28.61
CA LEU A 21 -11.43 -7.19 -29.17
C LEU A 21 -11.53 -7.10 -30.71
N ALA A 22 -12.72 -6.82 -31.22
CA ALA A 22 -12.87 -6.59 -32.65
C ALA A 22 -12.00 -5.40 -33.09
N ALA A 23 -11.20 -5.59 -34.15
CA ALA A 23 -10.40 -4.54 -34.73
C ALA A 23 -11.26 -3.35 -35.20
N GLY A 24 -10.69 -2.15 -35.10
CA GLY A 24 -11.38 -0.91 -35.44
C GLY A 24 -12.26 -0.32 -34.34
N ARG A 25 -12.44 -1.00 -33.18
CA ARG A 25 -13.13 -0.39 -32.03
C ARG A 25 -12.34 0.79 -31.49
N ARG A 26 -13.07 1.87 -31.25
CA ARG A 26 -12.54 3.14 -30.72
C ARG A 26 -13.32 3.53 -29.46
N LEU A 27 -12.68 3.48 -28.31
CA LEU A 27 -13.29 3.61 -26.99
C LEU A 27 -12.74 4.85 -26.28
N ARG A 28 -13.61 5.81 -25.98
CA ARG A 28 -13.21 7.02 -25.29
C ARG A 28 -13.38 6.87 -23.78
N THR A 29 -12.40 7.37 -23.02
CA THR A 29 -12.47 7.41 -21.55
C THR A 29 -11.91 8.73 -21.02
N ARG A 30 -12.36 9.11 -19.82
CA ARG A 30 -11.82 10.26 -19.08
C ARG A 30 -10.58 9.92 -18.24
N VAL A 31 -10.25 8.64 -18.13
CA VAL A 31 -9.21 8.10 -17.24
C VAL A 31 -8.26 7.16 -17.98
N ALA A 32 -7.93 7.50 -19.22
CA ALA A 32 -7.00 6.72 -20.04
C ALA A 32 -5.66 6.46 -19.35
N GLY A 33 -5.26 7.33 -18.43
CA GLY A 33 -4.02 7.16 -17.67
C GLY A 33 -3.98 5.91 -16.79
N VAL A 34 -5.10 5.22 -16.54
CA VAL A 34 -5.08 3.93 -15.86
C VAL A 34 -4.28 2.88 -16.64
N PHE A 35 -4.24 2.99 -17.96
CA PHE A 35 -3.47 2.09 -18.84
C PHE A 35 -1.95 2.18 -18.60
N LEU A 36 -1.46 3.27 -18.01
CA LEU A 36 -0.04 3.42 -17.63
C LEU A 36 0.42 2.37 -16.60
N PHE A 37 -0.49 1.68 -15.94
CA PHE A 37 -0.17 0.59 -15.01
C PHE A 37 -0.08 -0.79 -15.69
N LEU A 38 -0.58 -0.95 -16.94
CA LEU A 38 -0.52 -2.22 -17.65
C LEU A 38 0.90 -2.77 -17.82
N PRO A 39 1.91 -1.94 -18.17
CA PRO A 39 3.29 -2.43 -18.31
C PRO A 39 3.82 -3.10 -17.04
N LEU A 40 3.52 -2.54 -15.86
CA LEU A 40 3.90 -3.16 -14.60
C LEU A 40 3.14 -4.46 -14.37
N LEU A 41 1.80 -4.43 -14.47
CA LEU A 41 0.94 -5.56 -14.17
C LEU A 41 1.23 -6.76 -15.10
N ALA A 42 1.44 -6.50 -16.39
CA ALA A 42 1.81 -7.53 -17.36
C ALA A 42 3.21 -8.09 -17.09
N ARG A 43 4.21 -7.22 -16.84
CA ARG A 43 5.58 -7.64 -16.50
C ARG A 43 5.66 -8.48 -15.24
N MET A 44 4.79 -8.22 -14.28
CA MET A 44 4.71 -8.99 -13.04
C MET A 44 3.88 -10.27 -13.18
N HIS A 45 3.33 -10.57 -14.36
CA HIS A 45 2.43 -11.71 -14.57
C HIS A 45 1.28 -11.74 -13.55
N PHE A 46 0.59 -10.61 -13.40
CA PHE A 46 -0.43 -10.42 -12.37
C PHE A 46 -1.58 -11.42 -12.47
N ASP A 47 -1.95 -11.84 -13.67
CA ASP A 47 -2.92 -12.91 -13.94
C ASP A 47 -2.49 -14.25 -13.33
N GLN A 48 -1.22 -14.63 -13.47
CA GLN A 48 -0.67 -15.87 -12.90
C GLN A 48 -0.63 -15.79 -11.36
N GLN A 49 -0.26 -14.63 -10.80
CA GLN A 49 -0.28 -14.44 -9.35
C GLN A 49 -1.68 -14.65 -8.76
N ILE A 50 -2.72 -14.15 -9.46
CA ILE A 50 -4.11 -14.32 -9.05
C ILE A 50 -4.55 -15.78 -9.13
N GLN A 51 -4.14 -16.49 -10.19
CA GLN A 51 -4.41 -17.93 -10.34
C GLN A 51 -3.73 -18.73 -9.24
N GLN A 52 -2.45 -18.50 -8.99
CA GLN A 52 -1.68 -19.17 -7.92
C GLN A 52 -2.27 -18.89 -6.53
N ALA A 53 -2.79 -17.69 -6.31
CA ALA A 53 -3.46 -17.33 -5.07
C ALA A 53 -4.84 -18.00 -4.92
N GLY A 54 -5.36 -18.66 -5.95
CA GLY A 54 -6.60 -19.41 -5.91
C GLY A 54 -7.87 -18.56 -5.85
N TYR A 55 -7.81 -17.31 -6.32
CA TYR A 55 -9.01 -16.46 -6.33
C TYR A 55 -10.13 -17.06 -7.18
N PRO A 56 -11.39 -16.98 -6.71
CA PRO A 56 -12.53 -17.51 -7.44
C PRO A 56 -12.78 -16.70 -8.72
N GLY A 57 -13.15 -17.37 -9.78
CA GLY A 57 -13.52 -16.79 -11.06
C GLY A 57 -14.67 -17.56 -11.71
N SER A 58 -15.15 -17.06 -12.86
CA SER A 58 -16.09 -17.76 -13.71
C SER A 58 -15.69 -17.59 -15.18
N ARG A 59 -16.30 -18.37 -16.07
CA ARG A 59 -16.10 -18.19 -17.53
C ARG A 59 -16.52 -16.80 -18.01
N LEU A 60 -17.48 -16.17 -17.31
CA LEU A 60 -18.05 -14.87 -17.68
C LEU A 60 -17.23 -13.71 -17.12
N VAL A 61 -16.74 -13.83 -15.89
CA VAL A 61 -15.86 -12.85 -15.24
C VAL A 61 -14.71 -13.62 -14.58
N PRO A 62 -13.57 -13.72 -15.25
CA PRO A 62 -12.37 -14.35 -14.71
C PRO A 62 -11.90 -13.68 -13.39
N ALA A 63 -11.17 -14.41 -12.55
CA ALA A 63 -10.62 -13.89 -11.30
C ALA A 63 -9.76 -12.64 -11.52
N THR A 64 -8.92 -12.66 -12.55
CA THR A 64 -8.09 -11.51 -12.94
C THR A 64 -8.91 -10.27 -13.22
N SER A 65 -9.98 -10.40 -14.00
CA SER A 65 -10.88 -9.28 -14.34
C SER A 65 -11.62 -8.75 -13.10
N ALA A 66 -12.05 -9.63 -12.20
CA ALA A 66 -12.69 -9.22 -10.95
C ALA A 66 -11.73 -8.41 -10.06
N LEU A 67 -10.49 -8.88 -9.87
CA LEU A 67 -9.49 -8.17 -9.07
C LEU A 67 -9.00 -6.89 -9.73
N LEU A 68 -8.81 -6.87 -11.06
CA LEU A 68 -8.50 -5.64 -11.80
C LEU A 68 -9.60 -4.60 -11.65
N SER A 69 -10.88 -5.02 -11.64
CA SER A 69 -12.00 -4.11 -11.41
C SER A 69 -11.99 -3.50 -10.00
N LEU A 70 -11.63 -4.28 -8.97
CA LEU A 70 -11.45 -3.77 -7.60
C LEU A 70 -10.22 -2.86 -7.50
N LEU A 71 -9.12 -3.25 -8.12
CA LEU A 71 -7.89 -2.45 -8.16
C LEU A 71 -8.10 -1.11 -8.86
N THR A 72 -8.88 -1.10 -9.95
CA THR A 72 -9.24 0.11 -10.69
C THR A 72 -9.85 1.18 -9.78
N LEU A 73 -10.70 0.81 -8.84
CA LEU A 73 -11.28 1.77 -7.88
C LEU A 73 -10.20 2.44 -7.03
N LYS A 74 -9.21 1.67 -6.57
CA LYS A 74 -8.08 2.21 -5.79
C LYS A 74 -7.15 3.08 -6.65
N LEU A 75 -6.92 2.69 -7.89
CA LEU A 75 -6.10 3.46 -8.83
C LEU A 75 -6.77 4.79 -9.24
N LEU A 76 -8.11 4.87 -9.20
CA LEU A 76 -8.89 6.03 -9.61
C LEU A 76 -9.42 6.89 -8.44
N ASP A 77 -8.80 6.84 -7.25
CA ASP A 77 -9.21 7.67 -6.08
C ASP A 77 -10.69 7.47 -5.71
N LYS A 78 -11.22 6.24 -5.80
CA LYS A 78 -12.63 5.95 -5.52
C LYS A 78 -12.82 5.40 -4.11
N GLU A 79 -13.65 6.12 -3.35
CA GLU A 79 -13.88 5.85 -1.92
C GLU A 79 -14.63 4.55 -1.67
N ARG A 80 -15.61 4.22 -2.53
CA ARG A 80 -16.55 3.12 -2.29
C ARG A 80 -16.69 2.23 -3.52
N ARG A 81 -17.04 0.97 -3.29
CA ARG A 81 -17.38 0.04 -4.40
C ARG A 81 -18.55 0.54 -5.26
N SER A 82 -19.49 1.28 -4.67
CA SER A 82 -20.62 1.87 -5.42
C SER A 82 -20.18 2.89 -6.47
N HIS A 83 -18.99 3.50 -6.30
CA HIS A 83 -18.47 4.44 -7.30
C HIS A 83 -18.04 3.76 -8.61
N ILE A 84 -18.05 2.42 -8.68
CA ILE A 84 -17.89 1.72 -9.98
C ILE A 84 -19.02 2.07 -10.93
N ASN A 85 -20.18 2.44 -10.40
CA ASN A 85 -21.33 2.86 -11.22
C ASN A 85 -21.07 4.16 -11.99
N ASP A 86 -20.08 4.97 -11.59
CA ASP A 86 -19.65 6.16 -12.34
C ASP A 86 -19.05 5.79 -13.70
N PHE A 87 -18.72 4.51 -13.89
CA PHE A 87 -18.05 3.96 -15.07
C PHE A 87 -18.87 2.89 -15.79
N ASN A 88 -20.18 2.78 -15.53
CA ASN A 88 -21.04 1.72 -16.08
C ASN A 88 -21.01 1.61 -17.62
N PHE A 89 -20.71 2.71 -18.30
CA PHE A 89 -20.67 2.77 -19.77
C PHE A 89 -19.27 3.09 -20.31
N ASP A 90 -18.25 3.04 -19.46
CA ASP A 90 -16.86 3.23 -19.88
C ASP A 90 -16.27 1.90 -20.34
N GLU A 91 -16.44 1.60 -21.63
CA GLU A 91 -15.93 0.37 -22.25
C GLU A 91 -14.40 0.32 -22.28
N ALA A 92 -13.72 1.48 -22.38
CA ALA A 92 -12.27 1.52 -22.32
C ALA A 92 -11.76 1.09 -20.93
N LEU A 93 -12.43 1.51 -19.88
CA LEU A 93 -12.10 1.08 -18.52
C LEU A 93 -12.44 -0.39 -18.28
N GLY A 94 -13.51 -0.90 -18.92
CA GLY A 94 -13.79 -2.33 -18.98
C GLY A 94 -12.65 -3.09 -19.65
N LEU A 95 -12.15 -2.60 -20.78
CA LEU A 95 -11.02 -3.18 -21.50
C LEU A 95 -9.76 -3.29 -20.60
N PHE A 96 -9.43 -2.27 -19.80
CA PHE A 96 -8.32 -2.34 -18.85
C PHE A 96 -8.41 -3.59 -17.94
N ALA A 97 -9.62 -3.94 -17.51
CA ALA A 97 -9.88 -5.11 -16.69
C ALA A 97 -10.10 -6.43 -17.47
N GLY A 98 -9.97 -6.42 -18.80
CA GLY A 98 -10.23 -7.58 -19.65
C GLY A 98 -11.73 -7.90 -19.81
N LEU A 99 -12.58 -6.88 -19.78
CA LEU A 99 -14.04 -6.96 -19.90
C LEU A 99 -14.56 -5.92 -20.89
N ASN A 100 -15.80 -6.07 -21.37
CA ASN A 100 -16.43 -5.02 -22.17
C ASN A 100 -16.74 -3.76 -21.35
N THR A 101 -17.19 -3.94 -20.12
CA THR A 101 -17.43 -2.87 -19.14
C THR A 101 -17.10 -3.40 -17.76
N LEU A 102 -16.86 -2.50 -16.79
CA LEU A 102 -16.64 -2.91 -15.41
C LEU A 102 -17.91 -3.54 -14.81
N PRO A 103 -17.76 -4.56 -13.94
CA PRO A 103 -18.90 -5.19 -13.27
C PRO A 103 -19.65 -4.22 -12.37
N LYS A 104 -20.94 -4.45 -12.17
CA LYS A 104 -21.76 -3.65 -11.26
C LYS A 104 -21.35 -3.83 -9.80
N LYS A 105 -21.74 -2.88 -8.94
CA LYS A 105 -21.49 -2.89 -7.48
C LYS A 105 -21.89 -4.23 -6.84
N SER A 106 -23.05 -4.79 -7.18
CA SER A 106 -23.53 -6.06 -6.60
C SER A 106 -22.52 -7.19 -6.83
N PHE A 107 -22.03 -7.35 -8.07
CA PHE A 107 -21.01 -8.35 -8.38
C PHE A 107 -19.75 -8.17 -7.53
N LEU A 108 -19.19 -6.95 -7.42
CA LEU A 108 -17.97 -6.69 -6.65
C LEU A 108 -18.16 -6.94 -5.16
N THR A 109 -19.38 -6.68 -4.65
CA THR A 109 -19.73 -6.97 -3.26
C THR A 109 -19.80 -8.48 -3.05
N ASP A 110 -20.56 -9.21 -3.87
CA ASP A 110 -20.71 -10.66 -3.79
C ASP A 110 -19.37 -11.39 -4.04
N TYR A 111 -18.55 -10.86 -4.94
CA TYR A 111 -17.23 -11.42 -5.22
C TYR A 111 -16.34 -11.40 -3.98
N SER A 112 -16.34 -10.32 -3.22
CA SER A 112 -15.53 -10.22 -2.01
C SER A 112 -15.95 -11.20 -0.90
N TYR A 113 -17.23 -11.59 -0.85
CA TYR A 113 -17.71 -12.63 0.10
C TYR A 113 -17.21 -14.03 -0.24
N ARG A 114 -16.83 -14.27 -1.50
CA ARG A 114 -16.29 -15.55 -1.96
C ARG A 114 -14.77 -15.68 -1.76
N THR A 115 -14.10 -14.59 -1.40
CA THR A 115 -12.66 -14.58 -1.18
C THR A 115 -12.32 -14.97 0.25
N GLN A 116 -11.14 -15.58 0.44
CA GLN A 116 -10.63 -16.02 1.73
C GLN A 116 -9.33 -15.31 2.07
N ARG A 117 -9.00 -15.22 3.35
CA ARG A 117 -7.75 -14.60 3.83
C ARG A 117 -6.49 -15.24 3.24
N ALA A 118 -6.53 -16.55 3.02
CA ALA A 118 -5.43 -17.27 2.38
C ALA A 118 -5.12 -16.72 0.98
N HIS A 119 -6.15 -16.41 0.19
CA HIS A 119 -5.98 -15.83 -1.15
C HIS A 119 -5.22 -14.49 -1.09
N GLN A 120 -5.57 -13.60 -0.15
CA GLN A 120 -4.92 -12.31 0.01
C GLN A 120 -3.45 -12.47 0.43
N ARG A 121 -3.17 -13.38 1.38
CA ARG A 121 -1.79 -13.64 1.83
C ARG A 121 -0.92 -14.13 0.68
N THR A 122 -1.40 -15.10 -0.08
CA THR A 122 -0.66 -15.66 -1.22
C THR A 122 -0.45 -14.63 -2.32
N LEU A 123 -1.48 -13.84 -2.65
CA LEU A 123 -1.36 -12.76 -3.64
C LEU A 123 -0.36 -11.69 -3.19
N LEU A 124 -0.40 -11.26 -1.93
CA LEU A 124 0.55 -10.27 -1.41
C LEU A 124 1.99 -10.81 -1.44
N ALA A 125 2.19 -12.08 -1.11
CA ALA A 125 3.50 -12.70 -1.18
C ALA A 125 4.04 -12.69 -2.62
N ALA A 126 3.26 -13.18 -3.58
CA ALA A 126 3.64 -13.17 -4.99
C ALA A 126 3.86 -11.74 -5.53
N TRP A 127 3.00 -10.80 -5.14
CA TRP A 127 3.13 -9.39 -5.51
C TRP A 127 4.45 -8.80 -5.02
N VAL A 128 4.76 -8.95 -3.73
CA VAL A 128 5.99 -8.39 -3.13
C VAL A 128 7.23 -9.05 -3.72
N GLN A 129 7.22 -10.37 -3.91
CA GLN A 129 8.32 -11.12 -4.51
C GLN A 129 8.68 -10.60 -5.92
N ASN A 130 7.67 -10.28 -6.74
CA ASN A 130 7.89 -9.75 -8.08
C ASN A 130 8.18 -8.25 -8.10
N LEU A 131 7.66 -7.49 -7.13
CA LEU A 131 7.86 -6.04 -7.06
C LEU A 131 9.21 -5.64 -6.46
N ALA A 132 9.73 -6.44 -5.51
CA ALA A 132 10.97 -6.15 -4.80
C ALA A 132 12.17 -5.91 -5.74
N PRO A 133 12.45 -6.75 -6.75
CA PRO A 133 13.56 -6.50 -7.68
C PRO A 133 13.43 -5.18 -8.46
N LEU A 134 12.21 -4.67 -8.63
CA LEU A 134 11.93 -3.45 -9.39
C LEU A 134 12.03 -2.19 -8.54
N LEU A 135 11.65 -2.25 -7.27
CA LEU A 135 11.51 -1.05 -6.43
C LEU A 135 12.45 -1.01 -5.23
N PHE A 136 12.83 -2.15 -4.67
CA PHE A 136 13.65 -2.22 -3.46
C PHE A 136 14.53 -3.48 -3.42
N PRO A 137 15.42 -3.66 -4.42
CA PRO A 137 16.23 -4.87 -4.56
C PRO A 137 17.18 -5.12 -3.38
N GLN A 138 17.47 -4.10 -2.61
CA GLN A 138 18.34 -4.16 -1.42
C GLN A 138 17.56 -3.69 -0.18
N ALA A 139 16.33 -4.20 -0.02
CA ALA A 139 15.51 -3.83 1.13
C ALA A 139 16.09 -4.40 2.43
N GLU A 140 16.48 -3.52 3.32
CA GLU A 140 17.08 -3.88 4.60
C GLU A 140 16.29 -3.36 5.80
N ALA A 141 15.50 -2.31 5.61
CA ALA A 141 14.93 -1.52 6.69
C ALA A 141 13.42 -1.31 6.52
N PHE A 142 12.65 -1.69 7.54
CA PHE A 142 11.20 -1.62 7.50
C PHE A 142 10.63 -0.85 8.68
N SER A 143 9.64 -0.02 8.40
CA SER A 143 8.82 0.64 9.40
C SER A 143 7.49 -0.08 9.55
N LEU A 144 7.13 -0.38 10.79
CA LEU A 144 5.95 -1.16 11.15
C LEU A 144 4.97 -0.32 11.94
N ASP A 145 3.67 -0.46 11.65
CA ASP A 145 2.64 0.22 12.42
C ASP A 145 1.30 -0.52 12.38
N PHE A 146 0.49 -0.32 13.44
CA PHE A 146 -0.91 -0.70 13.47
C PHE A 146 -1.79 0.45 13.01
N HIS A 147 -2.81 0.12 12.22
CA HIS A 147 -3.82 1.08 11.82
C HIS A 147 -5.23 0.56 12.14
N PRO A 148 -5.99 1.24 13.00
CA PRO A 148 -7.38 0.91 13.27
C PRO A 148 -8.28 1.48 12.18
N ILE A 149 -8.90 0.61 11.39
CA ILE A 149 -9.83 0.97 10.34
C ILE A 149 -11.23 1.11 10.95
N PRO A 150 -11.87 2.29 10.88
CA PRO A 150 -13.19 2.50 11.45
C PRO A 150 -14.23 1.57 10.81
N TYR A 151 -14.99 0.86 11.63
CA TYR A 151 -16.04 -0.03 11.16
C TYR A 151 -17.42 0.61 11.35
N ARG A 152 -18.29 0.43 10.36
CA ARG A 152 -19.64 1.04 10.33
C ARG A 152 -20.78 0.01 10.24
N GLY A 153 -20.44 -1.28 10.15
CA GLY A 153 -21.41 -2.38 10.18
C GLY A 153 -21.77 -2.78 11.60
N ASP A 154 -22.30 -4.00 11.79
CA ASP A 154 -22.62 -4.54 13.10
C ASP A 154 -21.35 -4.58 13.98
N PRO A 155 -21.31 -3.83 15.10
CA PRO A 155 -20.16 -3.79 15.99
C PRO A 155 -20.01 -5.04 16.86
N SER A 156 -20.93 -6.02 16.80
CA SER A 156 -20.86 -7.23 17.60
C SER A 156 -19.55 -7.98 17.39
N GLY A 157 -18.86 -8.25 18.48
CA GLY A 157 -17.55 -8.91 18.44
C GLY A 157 -16.38 -8.09 17.89
N LEU A 158 -16.53 -6.76 17.69
CA LEU A 158 -15.43 -5.86 17.34
C LEU A 158 -14.82 -5.22 18.58
N GLU A 159 -13.50 -5.17 18.59
CA GLU A 159 -12.75 -4.41 19.57
C GLU A 159 -12.84 -2.89 19.28
N ARG A 160 -12.66 -2.11 20.34
CA ARG A 160 -12.61 -0.64 20.24
C ARG A 160 -11.17 -0.17 20.31
N HIS A 161 -10.72 0.48 19.25
CA HIS A 161 -9.39 1.10 19.18
C HIS A 161 -9.51 2.62 19.08
N TYR A 162 -8.44 3.34 19.47
CA TYR A 162 -8.40 4.78 19.33
C TYR A 162 -8.34 5.15 17.85
N LEU A 163 -9.28 5.99 17.42
CA LEU A 163 -9.41 6.46 16.04
C LEU A 163 -8.91 7.91 15.99
N PRO A 164 -7.70 8.18 15.45
CA PRO A 164 -7.09 9.52 15.50
C PRO A 164 -7.98 10.62 14.91
N ARG A 165 -8.62 10.34 13.76
CA ARG A 165 -9.53 11.31 13.11
C ARG A 165 -10.79 11.64 13.93
N ARG A 166 -11.20 10.75 14.83
CA ARG A 166 -12.39 10.94 15.68
C ARG A 166 -12.03 11.42 17.09
N GLY A 167 -10.76 11.44 17.45
CA GLY A 167 -10.28 11.80 18.79
C GLY A 167 -10.78 10.88 19.92
N ARG A 168 -11.37 9.72 19.60
CA ARG A 168 -11.99 8.80 20.59
C ARG A 168 -11.87 7.33 20.16
N ALA A 169 -12.02 6.42 21.13
CA ALA A 169 -12.09 5.00 20.83
C ALA A 169 -13.45 4.64 20.21
N GLY A 170 -13.41 3.80 19.17
CA GLY A 170 -14.60 3.31 18.46
C GLY A 170 -14.42 1.91 17.91
N PRO A 171 -15.53 1.24 17.52
CA PRO A 171 -15.46 -0.06 16.84
C PRO A 171 -14.58 0.05 15.59
N SER A 172 -13.64 -0.86 15.46
CA SER A 172 -12.66 -0.81 14.35
C SER A 172 -12.04 -2.17 14.10
N VAL A 173 -11.64 -2.39 12.87
CA VAL A 173 -10.82 -3.52 12.47
C VAL A 173 -9.35 -3.11 12.60
N LEU A 174 -8.60 -3.81 13.43
CA LEU A 174 -7.18 -3.56 13.55
C LEU A 174 -6.43 -4.20 12.39
N SER A 175 -5.56 -3.42 11.78
CA SER A 175 -4.68 -3.85 10.69
C SER A 175 -3.25 -3.52 11.01
N PHE A 176 -2.32 -4.35 10.54
CA PHE A 176 -0.88 -4.16 10.66
C PHE A 176 -0.28 -3.96 9.27
N PHE A 177 0.69 -3.06 9.17
CA PHE A 177 1.39 -2.76 7.93
C PHE A 177 2.89 -2.73 8.14
N ALA A 178 3.62 -3.21 7.12
CA ALA A 178 5.05 -2.99 6.98
C ALA A 178 5.33 -2.20 5.70
N GLN A 179 6.18 -1.19 5.82
CA GLN A 179 6.63 -0.34 4.73
C GLN A 179 8.15 -0.37 4.64
N GLU A 180 8.70 -0.65 3.45
CA GLU A 180 10.11 -0.48 3.19
C GLU A 180 10.45 1.03 3.25
N GLN A 181 11.54 1.38 3.96
CA GLN A 181 11.82 2.77 4.34
C GLN A 181 12.22 3.67 3.18
N GLU A 182 12.99 3.17 2.24
CA GLU A 182 13.54 3.97 1.14
C GLU A 182 12.52 4.14 0.01
N SER A 183 12.00 3.05 -0.50
CA SER A 183 11.00 3.05 -1.58
C SER A 183 9.64 3.55 -1.14
N ARG A 184 9.32 3.45 0.16
CA ARG A 184 7.99 3.70 0.75
C ARG A 184 6.90 2.78 0.21
N VAL A 185 7.28 1.61 -0.26
CA VAL A 185 6.35 0.58 -0.70
C VAL A 185 5.78 -0.12 0.52
N LEU A 186 4.46 -0.26 0.57
CA LEU A 186 3.81 -1.18 1.50
C LEU A 186 4.08 -2.61 1.02
N CYS A 187 4.82 -3.38 1.80
CA CYS A 187 5.25 -4.73 1.43
C CYS A 187 4.55 -5.83 2.24
N PHE A 188 3.84 -5.47 3.29
CA PHE A 188 3.05 -6.42 4.08
C PHE A 188 1.83 -5.73 4.66
N ALA A 189 0.72 -6.44 4.72
CA ALA A 189 -0.46 -6.04 5.44
C ALA A 189 -1.19 -7.26 5.99
N ASN A 190 -1.70 -7.14 7.21
CA ASN A 190 -2.54 -8.12 7.86
C ASN A 190 -3.72 -7.40 8.52
N ALA A 191 -4.95 -7.79 8.19
CA ALA A 191 -6.14 -7.18 8.73
C ALA A 191 -6.89 -8.14 9.68
N ASN A 192 -8.00 -7.68 10.26
CA ASN A 192 -8.81 -8.48 11.19
C ASN A 192 -8.06 -8.99 12.43
N LEU A 193 -7.12 -8.21 12.92
CA LEU A 193 -6.36 -8.54 14.13
C LEU A 193 -7.14 -8.21 15.39
N THR A 194 -6.95 -9.03 16.41
CA THR A 194 -7.40 -8.77 17.78
C THR A 194 -6.23 -8.27 18.65
N ARG A 195 -6.50 -7.76 19.84
CA ARG A 195 -5.44 -7.40 20.79
C ARG A 195 -4.57 -8.59 21.18
N ALA A 196 -5.13 -9.79 21.17
CA ALA A 196 -4.39 -11.01 21.45
C ALA A 196 -3.39 -11.34 20.31
N ASP A 197 -3.68 -10.95 19.08
CA ASP A 197 -2.81 -11.19 17.92
C ASP A 197 -1.66 -10.18 17.82
N GLN A 198 -1.84 -8.97 18.39
CA GLN A 198 -0.87 -7.87 18.25
C GLN A 198 0.57 -8.25 18.60
N PRO A 199 0.84 -8.97 19.70
CA PRO A 199 2.22 -9.27 20.12
C PRO A 199 3.02 -10.03 19.06
N GLY A 200 2.39 -10.92 18.30
CA GLY A 200 3.07 -11.78 17.31
C GLY A 200 3.25 -11.16 15.93
N GLU A 201 2.67 -9.99 15.62
CA GLU A 201 2.64 -9.46 14.25
C GLU A 201 4.00 -9.04 13.72
N VAL A 202 4.88 -8.54 14.58
CA VAL A 202 6.25 -8.18 14.18
C VAL A 202 7.01 -9.41 13.71
N LEU A 203 6.95 -10.52 14.45
CA LEU A 203 7.60 -11.77 14.05
C LEU A 203 6.92 -12.40 12.83
N ARG A 204 5.59 -12.30 12.69
CA ARG A 204 4.90 -12.73 11.46
C ARG A 204 5.40 -12.01 10.23
N PHE A 205 5.69 -10.73 10.33
CA PHE A 205 6.31 -10.00 9.23
C PHE A 205 7.73 -10.49 8.95
N VAL A 206 8.53 -10.76 9.99
CA VAL A 206 9.89 -11.30 9.83
C VAL A 206 9.84 -12.67 9.14
N ASP A 207 8.94 -13.55 9.56
CA ASP A 207 8.75 -14.86 8.93
C ASP A 207 8.31 -14.73 7.46
N PHE A 208 7.34 -13.85 7.18
CA PHE A 208 6.89 -13.56 5.83
C PHE A 208 8.05 -13.07 4.95
N TRP A 209 8.87 -12.15 5.45
CA TRP A 209 10.01 -11.63 4.71
C TRP A 209 11.06 -12.70 4.45
N HIS A 210 11.34 -13.51 5.47
CA HIS A 210 12.25 -14.65 5.37
C HIS A 210 11.78 -15.67 4.32
N GLU A 211 10.49 -16.03 4.35
CA GLU A 211 9.88 -16.95 3.36
C GLU A 211 10.06 -16.42 1.92
N LEU A 212 10.01 -15.10 1.70
CA LEU A 212 10.14 -14.51 0.38
C LEU A 212 11.57 -14.35 -0.12
N THR A 213 12.51 -14.05 0.77
CA THR A 213 13.86 -13.59 0.39
C THR A 213 14.96 -14.54 0.81
N GLY A 214 14.67 -15.51 1.69
CA GLY A 214 15.64 -16.42 2.27
C GLY A 214 16.46 -15.84 3.43
N HIS A 215 16.20 -14.58 3.82
CA HIS A 215 16.89 -13.93 4.93
C HIS A 215 15.95 -13.03 5.74
N ASP A 216 16.29 -12.78 6.99
CA ASP A 216 15.54 -11.88 7.86
C ASP A 216 15.80 -10.40 7.48
N PRO A 217 14.86 -9.48 7.80
CA PRO A 217 15.09 -8.05 7.64
C PRO A 217 16.24 -7.60 8.55
N GLN A 218 17.07 -6.67 8.07
CA GLN A 218 18.23 -6.19 8.84
C GLN A 218 17.79 -5.22 9.95
N TRP A 219 16.82 -4.35 9.67
CA TRP A 219 16.34 -3.32 10.60
C TRP A 219 14.83 -3.22 10.64
N LEU A 220 14.30 -3.10 11.86
CA LEU A 220 12.89 -2.82 12.13
C LEU A 220 12.70 -1.57 12.99
N TYR A 221 11.73 -0.74 12.63
CA TYR A 221 11.37 0.48 13.37
C TYR A 221 9.88 0.47 13.69
N PHE A 222 9.52 0.54 14.96
CA PHE A 222 8.13 0.42 15.39
C PHE A 222 7.85 1.09 16.74
N ASP A 223 6.58 1.34 17.05
CA ASP A 223 6.16 1.93 18.32
C ASP A 223 6.13 0.88 19.45
N SER A 224 6.16 1.36 20.68
CA SER A 224 6.18 0.57 21.93
C SER A 224 5.02 -0.41 22.11
N LYS A 225 3.95 -0.26 21.34
CA LYS A 225 2.75 -1.11 21.42
C LYS A 225 2.86 -2.37 20.58
N LEU A 226 3.83 -2.44 19.67
CA LEU A 226 3.88 -3.49 18.66
C LEU A 226 4.46 -4.80 19.19
N ALA A 227 5.45 -4.73 20.08
CA ALA A 227 6.12 -5.94 20.57
C ALA A 227 6.37 -5.88 22.09
N PRO A 228 5.99 -6.90 22.86
CA PRO A 228 6.41 -7.08 24.23
C PRO A 228 7.90 -7.44 24.29
N TYR A 229 8.53 -7.32 25.47
CA TYR A 229 9.96 -7.56 25.62
C TYR A 229 10.40 -8.98 25.22
N VAL A 230 9.53 -9.96 25.42
CA VAL A 230 9.80 -11.34 24.98
C VAL A 230 9.94 -11.45 23.46
N GLU A 231 9.15 -10.69 22.70
CA GLU A 231 9.26 -10.66 21.24
C GLU A 231 10.52 -9.89 20.79
N LEU A 232 10.90 -8.82 21.51
CA LEU A 232 12.17 -8.14 21.25
C LEU A 232 13.37 -9.09 21.49
N SER A 233 13.27 -9.99 22.47
CA SER A 233 14.28 -11.03 22.73
C SER A 233 14.41 -11.98 21.53
N ARG A 234 13.29 -12.41 20.96
CA ARG A 234 13.26 -13.27 19.76
C ARG A 234 13.85 -12.58 18.54
N LEU A 235 13.58 -11.28 18.35
CA LEU A 235 14.23 -10.50 17.30
C LEU A 235 15.74 -10.44 17.47
N ASN A 236 16.20 -10.25 18.71
CA ASN A 236 17.63 -10.27 19.04
C ASN A 236 18.29 -11.61 18.73
N GLN A 237 17.64 -12.71 19.09
CA GLN A 237 18.11 -14.07 18.78
C GLN A 237 18.23 -14.33 17.28
N ARG A 238 17.34 -13.74 16.46
CA ARG A 238 17.37 -13.77 14.99
C ARG A 238 18.33 -12.75 14.38
N GLN A 239 19.08 -12.00 15.19
CA GLN A 239 20.00 -10.94 14.74
C GLN A 239 19.31 -9.80 13.95
N VAL A 240 18.01 -9.63 14.13
CA VAL A 240 17.26 -8.51 13.55
C VAL A 240 17.46 -7.28 14.43
N ASN A 241 18.08 -6.24 13.88
CA ASN A 241 18.24 -4.98 14.59
C ASN A 241 16.90 -4.24 14.70
N PHE A 242 16.66 -3.61 15.82
CA PHE A 242 15.46 -2.79 15.97
C PHE A 242 15.72 -1.49 16.72
N VAL A 243 14.88 -0.50 16.45
CA VAL A 243 14.70 0.68 17.30
C VAL A 243 13.22 0.85 17.57
N THR A 244 12.85 0.85 18.84
CA THR A 244 11.46 1.02 19.28
C THR A 244 11.36 2.05 20.40
N ILE A 245 10.18 2.59 20.65
CA ILE A 245 9.93 3.47 21.80
C ILE A 245 9.69 2.64 23.06
N ARG A 246 10.31 3.04 24.16
CA ARG A 246 10.04 2.50 25.49
C ARG A 246 8.88 3.23 26.16
N ARG A 247 7.97 2.50 26.79
CA ARG A 247 6.92 3.10 27.63
C ARG A 247 7.55 3.82 28.83
N ARG A 248 7.03 4.99 29.12
CA ARG A 248 7.53 5.89 30.19
C ARG A 248 6.83 5.58 31.49
N GLY A 249 7.58 5.03 32.47
CA GLY A 249 7.13 4.93 33.87
C GLY A 249 7.54 6.16 34.67
N ALA A 250 6.70 6.60 35.60
CA ALA A 250 6.98 7.80 36.43
C ALA A 250 8.31 7.73 37.20
N ALA A 251 8.66 6.58 37.78
CA ALA A 251 9.91 6.39 38.48
C ALA A 251 11.13 6.51 37.56
N LEU A 252 11.03 5.94 36.32
CA LEU A 252 12.08 6.02 35.31
C LEU A 252 12.30 7.47 34.84
N LEU A 253 11.22 8.20 34.60
CA LEU A 253 11.30 9.61 34.19
C LEU A 253 11.97 10.45 35.27
N ARG A 254 11.55 10.33 36.56
CA ARG A 254 12.18 11.02 37.68
C ARG A 254 13.67 10.74 37.75
N ARG A 255 14.10 9.47 37.69
CA ARG A 255 15.52 9.09 37.68
C ARG A 255 16.30 9.78 36.55
N LEU A 256 15.75 9.82 35.35
CA LEU A 256 16.43 10.41 34.19
C LEU A 256 16.43 11.94 34.21
N GLU A 257 15.41 12.56 34.76
CA GLU A 257 15.31 14.02 34.88
C GLU A 257 16.28 14.58 35.91
N THR A 258 16.62 13.80 36.97
CA THR A 258 17.60 14.20 38.00
C THR A 258 19.07 14.00 37.59
N LEU A 259 19.32 13.42 36.40
CA LEU A 259 20.70 13.22 35.93
C LEU A 259 21.40 14.56 35.68
N PRO A 260 22.67 14.71 36.10
CA PRO A 260 23.51 15.89 35.85
C PRO A 260 23.61 16.18 34.34
N ALA A 261 23.75 17.47 33.98
CA ALA A 261 23.87 17.91 32.61
C ALA A 261 25.04 17.26 31.85
N SER A 262 26.10 16.89 32.53
CA SER A 262 27.30 16.21 32.00
C SER A 262 27.03 14.83 31.41
N HIS A 263 25.94 14.15 31.83
CA HIS A 263 25.55 12.85 31.27
C HIS A 263 24.87 12.95 29.91
N TRP A 264 24.42 14.15 29.54
CA TRP A 264 23.67 14.39 28.33
C TRP A 264 24.56 14.87 27.19
N LYS A 265 24.83 14.02 26.21
CA LYS A 265 25.65 14.34 25.04
C LYS A 265 24.82 15.12 24.03
N PRO A 266 25.33 16.27 23.52
CA PRO A 266 24.64 16.99 22.44
C PRO A 266 24.70 16.19 21.14
N ALA A 267 23.63 16.27 20.34
CA ALA A 267 23.56 15.66 19.02
C ALA A 267 22.70 16.52 18.11
N VAL A 268 23.03 16.52 16.83
CA VAL A 268 22.24 17.21 15.79
C VAL A 268 21.74 16.16 14.81
N LEU A 269 20.42 16.14 14.57
CA LEU A 269 19.82 15.26 13.56
C LEU A 269 19.85 15.95 12.21
N ASP A 270 20.30 15.21 11.20
CA ASP A 270 20.19 15.64 9.81
C ASP A 270 18.90 15.10 9.19
N ILE A 271 17.80 15.78 9.47
CA ILE A 271 16.48 15.43 8.93
C ILE A 271 15.90 16.66 8.24
N PRO A 272 15.77 16.64 6.91
CA PRO A 272 15.22 17.76 6.16
C PRO A 272 13.86 18.22 6.69
N LYS A 273 13.67 19.54 6.82
CA LYS A 273 12.43 20.19 7.26
C LYS A 273 12.02 19.88 8.72
N ARG A 274 12.85 19.26 9.53
CA ARG A 274 12.54 19.04 10.93
C ARG A 274 12.81 20.30 11.76
N ARG A 275 11.82 20.69 12.58
CA ARG A 275 11.89 21.91 13.40
C ARG A 275 12.85 21.76 14.60
N HIS A 276 12.96 20.57 15.17
CA HIS A 276 13.77 20.27 16.35
C HIS A 276 14.90 19.32 15.97
N GLN A 277 16.07 19.87 15.63
CA GLN A 277 17.26 19.12 15.21
C GLN A 277 18.30 18.97 16.33
N HIS A 278 18.34 19.90 17.28
CA HIS A 278 19.29 19.89 18.38
C HIS A 278 18.76 19.06 19.56
N LEU A 279 19.43 17.96 19.86
CA LEU A 279 19.05 17.03 20.89
C LEU A 279 20.09 16.93 21.99
N ARG A 280 19.67 16.40 23.13
CA ARG A 280 20.57 15.86 24.15
C ARG A 280 20.20 14.41 24.38
N ILE A 281 21.20 13.52 24.33
CA ILE A 281 21.03 12.07 24.41
C ILE A 281 21.77 11.57 25.63
N PHE A 282 21.08 10.82 26.47
CA PHE A 282 21.67 9.96 27.48
C PHE A 282 21.53 8.51 27.05
N ASP A 283 22.65 7.79 27.04
CA ASP A 283 22.79 6.46 26.45
C ASP A 283 23.28 5.50 27.52
N GLU A 284 22.50 4.49 27.83
CA GLU A 284 22.81 3.52 28.87
C GLU A 284 22.47 2.09 28.42
N THR A 285 23.20 1.13 28.98
CA THR A 285 22.87 -0.30 28.87
C THR A 285 22.05 -0.71 30.07
N ILE A 286 20.92 -1.36 29.85
CA ILE A 286 20.00 -1.81 30.89
C ILE A 286 19.67 -3.28 30.76
N ARG A 287 19.05 -3.86 31.77
CA ARG A 287 18.40 -5.17 31.73
C ARG A 287 16.91 -4.98 31.94
N LEU A 288 16.11 -5.65 31.14
CA LEU A 288 14.64 -5.63 31.23
C LEU A 288 14.16 -7.01 31.65
N ARG A 289 13.10 -7.06 32.42
CA ARG A 289 12.38 -8.29 32.69
C ARG A 289 11.79 -8.79 31.33
N ASP A 290 11.84 -10.07 31.10
CA ASP A 290 11.33 -10.74 29.90
C ASP A 290 12.11 -10.39 28.60
N TYR A 291 13.32 -9.81 28.73
CA TYR A 291 14.26 -9.66 27.62
C TYR A 291 15.59 -10.35 27.97
N ASP A 292 16.07 -11.18 27.08
CA ASP A 292 17.29 -11.96 27.29
C ASP A 292 18.54 -11.13 26.98
N GLY A 293 19.34 -10.89 28.03
CA GLY A 293 20.59 -10.14 27.91
C GLY A 293 20.46 -8.62 28.11
N PRO A 294 21.52 -7.89 27.80
CA PRO A 294 21.55 -6.43 27.89
C PRO A 294 20.84 -5.81 26.68
N ILE A 295 20.20 -4.68 26.91
CA ILE A 295 19.58 -3.86 25.85
C ILE A 295 19.97 -2.40 26.05
N ARG A 296 20.13 -1.67 24.98
CA ARG A 296 20.49 -0.26 24.94
C ARG A 296 19.26 0.61 25.11
N GLN A 297 19.31 1.58 26.01
CA GLN A 297 18.29 2.61 26.20
C GLN A 297 18.85 3.98 25.87
N LEU A 298 18.14 4.72 25.02
CA LEU A 298 18.45 6.10 24.72
C LEU A 298 17.35 7.00 25.28
N ALA A 299 17.69 7.88 26.23
CA ALA A 299 16.80 8.95 26.66
C ALA A 299 17.13 10.23 25.91
N VAL A 300 16.12 10.90 25.36
CA VAL A 300 16.32 12.03 24.45
C VAL A 300 15.51 13.23 24.89
N LYS A 301 16.18 14.39 24.99
CA LYS A 301 15.60 15.73 25.18
C LYS A 301 15.65 16.49 23.84
N GLY A 302 14.69 17.39 23.62
CA GLY A 302 14.71 18.30 22.46
C GLY A 302 13.99 17.80 21.20
N LEU A 303 13.16 16.75 21.29
CA LEU A 303 12.34 16.24 20.17
C LEU A 303 11.04 17.04 19.95
N GLY A 304 10.90 18.23 20.57
CA GLY A 304 9.67 19.05 20.50
C GLY A 304 8.56 18.61 21.45
N ARG A 305 8.87 17.72 22.39
CA ARG A 305 7.98 17.30 23.47
C ARG A 305 8.56 17.77 24.80
N GLU A 306 7.70 18.18 25.73
CA GLU A 306 8.12 18.59 27.09
C GLU A 306 8.80 17.45 27.87
N ARG A 307 8.36 16.22 27.64
CA ARG A 307 8.86 15.03 28.33
C ARG A 307 9.86 14.25 27.49
N LEU A 308 10.78 13.55 28.20
CA LEU A 308 11.76 12.66 27.58
C LEU A 308 11.11 11.64 26.64
N THR A 309 11.74 11.40 25.51
CA THR A 309 11.44 10.25 24.65
C THR A 309 12.48 9.18 24.92
N LEU A 310 12.02 7.95 25.15
CA LEU A 310 12.87 6.81 25.44
C LEU A 310 12.84 5.83 24.29
N PHE A 311 14.02 5.43 23.81
CA PHE A 311 14.17 4.41 22.77
C PHE A 311 14.87 3.17 23.36
N LEU A 312 14.56 2.02 22.79
CA LEU A 312 15.25 0.76 22.98
C LEU A 312 15.83 0.28 21.66
N SER A 313 17.03 -0.30 21.71
CA SER A 313 17.67 -0.97 20.59
C SER A 313 18.56 -2.10 21.08
N ASN A 314 18.65 -3.18 20.30
CA ASN A 314 19.63 -4.24 20.49
C ASN A 314 20.94 -3.96 19.76
N ASN A 315 21.03 -2.88 18.99
CA ASN A 315 22.24 -2.53 18.24
C ASN A 315 23.16 -1.66 19.11
N PHE A 316 24.34 -2.16 19.43
CA PHE A 316 25.38 -1.48 20.21
C PHE A 316 26.42 -0.74 19.37
N PRO A 317 26.80 -1.19 18.16
CA PRO A 317 27.83 -0.55 17.34
C PRO A 317 27.45 0.85 16.85
N GLU A 318 26.18 1.08 16.48
CA GLU A 318 25.72 2.37 15.99
C GLU A 318 25.72 3.46 17.07
N THR A 319 25.97 4.71 16.68
CA THR A 319 25.85 5.83 17.62
C THR A 319 24.39 6.08 18.01
N GLY A 320 24.14 6.58 19.23
CA GLY A 320 22.77 6.92 19.66
C GLY A 320 22.10 7.95 18.71
N ARG A 321 22.90 8.89 18.17
CA ARG A 321 22.43 9.83 17.13
C ARG A 321 21.92 9.09 15.88
N ASN A 322 22.70 8.14 15.36
CA ASN A 322 22.34 7.40 14.15
C ASN A 322 21.08 6.55 14.38
N LEU A 323 20.96 5.87 15.52
CA LEU A 323 19.76 5.10 15.87
C LEU A 323 18.50 5.99 15.88
N ILE A 324 18.58 7.19 16.47
CA ILE A 324 17.47 8.14 16.51
C ILE A 324 17.16 8.66 15.11
N GLN A 325 18.17 8.92 14.30
CA GLN A 325 18.00 9.37 12.91
C GLN A 325 17.34 8.30 12.05
N ARG A 326 17.75 7.04 12.19
CA ARG A 326 17.10 5.89 11.53
C ARG A 326 15.62 5.76 11.96
N TYR A 327 15.37 5.85 13.28
CA TYR A 327 14.00 5.80 13.80
C TYR A 327 13.13 6.96 13.28
N ALA A 328 13.69 8.13 13.07
CA ALA A 328 12.95 9.26 12.52
C ALA A 328 12.42 8.99 11.11
N GLY A 329 13.04 8.05 10.36
CA GLY A 329 12.52 7.52 9.12
C GLY A 329 11.17 6.80 9.27
N ARG A 330 10.82 6.33 10.48
CA ARG A 330 9.52 5.70 10.78
C ARG A 330 8.33 6.64 10.53
N ASN A 331 8.48 7.96 10.66
CA ASN A 331 7.41 8.88 10.32
C ASN A 331 6.92 8.70 8.87
N ARG A 332 7.72 8.09 8.01
CA ARG A 332 7.34 7.77 6.62
C ARG A 332 6.24 6.71 6.53
N VAL A 333 6.13 5.77 7.51
CA VAL A 333 5.01 4.82 7.53
C VAL A 333 3.72 5.51 7.95
N GLU A 334 3.77 6.44 8.91
CA GLU A 334 2.63 7.26 9.31
C GLU A 334 2.15 8.12 8.12
N ASP A 335 3.07 8.74 7.37
CA ASP A 335 2.78 9.45 6.12
C ASP A 335 2.21 8.50 5.06
N GLY A 336 2.77 7.30 4.91
CA GLY A 336 2.32 6.25 3.98
C GLY A 336 0.91 5.77 4.30
N LEU A 337 0.61 5.53 5.57
CA LEU A 337 -0.73 5.19 6.04
C LEU A 337 -1.69 6.38 5.86
N GLY A 338 -1.24 7.61 6.13
CA GLY A 338 -2.00 8.83 5.84
C GLY A 338 -2.36 8.96 4.36
N ILE A 339 -1.44 8.64 3.46
CA ILE A 339 -1.70 8.56 2.01
C ILE A 339 -2.71 7.45 1.71
N SER A 340 -2.57 6.28 2.31
CA SER A 340 -3.49 5.15 2.11
C SER A 340 -4.90 5.49 2.56
N VAL A 341 -5.04 6.22 3.66
CA VAL A 341 -6.32 6.71 4.16
C VAL A 341 -6.91 7.80 3.25
N ASN A 342 -6.09 8.73 2.77
CA ASN A 342 -6.57 9.93 2.06
C ASN A 342 -6.78 9.70 0.57
N PHE A 343 -6.02 8.81 -0.06
CA PHE A 343 -6.08 8.56 -1.49
C PHE A 343 -6.63 7.16 -1.81
N PHE A 344 -6.17 6.12 -1.12
CA PHE A 344 -6.72 4.77 -1.35
C PHE A 344 -7.94 4.46 -0.46
N HIS A 345 -8.39 5.44 0.33
CA HIS A 345 -9.60 5.37 1.16
C HIS A 345 -9.63 4.18 2.11
N LEU A 346 -8.49 3.90 2.75
CA LEU A 346 -8.35 2.77 3.68
C LEU A 346 -9.36 2.80 4.83
N ASP A 347 -9.77 3.99 5.30
CA ASP A 347 -10.77 4.18 6.37
C ASP A 347 -12.22 4.15 5.88
N CYS A 348 -12.45 3.99 4.59
CA CYS A 348 -13.77 4.03 3.97
C CYS A 348 -14.24 2.66 3.51
N LEU A 349 -13.80 1.62 4.19
CA LEU A 349 -14.20 0.25 3.88
C LEU A 349 -15.71 0.08 4.02
N ALA A 350 -16.36 -0.17 2.91
CA ALA A 350 -17.82 -0.24 2.80
C ALA A 350 -18.33 -1.68 2.97
N SER A 351 -17.72 -2.47 3.85
CA SER A 351 -18.14 -3.84 4.10
C SER A 351 -18.76 -3.98 5.48
N GLU A 352 -19.91 -4.61 5.55
CA GLU A 352 -20.53 -5.04 6.79
C GLU A 352 -19.89 -6.31 7.37
N VAL A 353 -19.03 -6.96 6.59
CA VAL A 353 -18.36 -8.22 6.95
C VAL A 353 -16.84 -8.02 7.02
N ARG A 354 -16.24 -8.48 8.10
CA ARG A 354 -14.80 -8.39 8.37
C ARG A 354 -13.91 -8.96 7.25
N LEU A 355 -14.32 -10.07 6.63
CA LEU A 355 -13.56 -10.74 5.58
C LEU A 355 -13.33 -9.86 4.35
N ASN A 356 -14.24 -8.92 4.08
CA ASN A 356 -14.11 -8.03 2.93
C ASN A 356 -13.07 -6.92 3.13
N VAL A 357 -12.71 -6.64 4.38
CA VAL A 357 -11.67 -5.68 4.73
C VAL A 357 -10.31 -6.18 4.24
N ASP A 358 -10.04 -7.49 4.31
CA ASP A 358 -8.79 -8.08 3.83
C ASP A 358 -8.56 -7.82 2.34
N VAL A 359 -9.60 -7.94 1.51
CA VAL A 359 -9.51 -7.65 0.07
C VAL A 359 -9.19 -6.17 -0.17
N ASP A 360 -9.87 -5.26 0.52
CA ASP A 360 -9.65 -3.82 0.37
C ASP A 360 -8.25 -3.40 0.81
N VAL A 361 -7.74 -4.01 1.90
CA VAL A 361 -6.37 -3.81 2.39
C VAL A 361 -5.36 -4.33 1.37
N ALA A 362 -5.56 -5.53 0.83
CA ALA A 362 -4.71 -6.09 -0.23
C ALA A 362 -4.69 -5.18 -1.46
N MET A 363 -5.85 -4.74 -1.97
CA MET A 363 -5.93 -3.81 -3.11
C MET A 363 -5.23 -2.48 -2.82
N THR A 364 -5.23 -2.01 -1.57
CA THR A 364 -4.50 -0.80 -1.16
C THR A 364 -2.99 -0.99 -1.27
N VAL A 365 -2.47 -2.14 -0.84
CA VAL A 365 -1.04 -2.48 -0.97
C VAL A 365 -0.63 -2.56 -2.45
N LEU A 366 -1.43 -3.24 -3.28
CA LEU A 366 -1.17 -3.36 -4.71
C LEU A 366 -1.18 -1.98 -5.40
N ALA A 367 -2.20 -1.16 -5.13
CA ALA A 367 -2.30 0.19 -5.68
C ALA A 367 -1.15 1.09 -5.23
N ASN A 368 -0.70 0.97 -3.97
CA ASN A 368 0.50 1.66 -3.49
C ASN A 368 1.73 1.27 -4.32
N GLY A 369 1.95 -0.03 -4.54
CA GLY A 369 3.03 -0.54 -5.38
C GLY A 369 2.98 0.00 -6.81
N CYS A 370 1.79 0.01 -7.44
CA CYS A 370 1.57 0.57 -8.77
C CYS A 370 1.98 2.05 -8.85
N TYR A 371 1.53 2.87 -7.89
CA TYR A 371 1.87 4.29 -7.86
C TYR A 371 3.33 4.56 -7.53
N ARG A 372 3.96 3.73 -6.68
CA ARG A 372 5.40 3.85 -6.40
C ARG A 372 6.25 3.48 -7.61
N TRP A 373 5.84 2.46 -8.35
CA TRP A 373 6.47 2.13 -9.62
C TRP A 373 6.32 3.28 -10.62
N LEU A 374 5.11 3.79 -10.85
CA LEU A 374 4.87 4.90 -11.78
C LEU A 374 5.70 6.13 -11.39
N ALA A 375 5.76 6.48 -10.11
CA ALA A 375 6.57 7.59 -9.62
C ALA A 375 8.03 7.49 -10.06
N ARG A 376 8.63 6.30 -9.95
CA ARG A 376 10.03 6.05 -10.34
C ARG A 376 10.28 6.09 -11.84
N GLN A 377 9.27 5.79 -12.66
CA GLN A 377 9.40 5.88 -14.11
C GLN A 377 9.38 7.33 -14.62
N LEU A 378 8.80 8.26 -13.86
CA LEU A 378 8.55 9.62 -14.30
C LEU A 378 9.61 10.58 -13.75
N ARG A 379 10.43 11.17 -14.62
CA ARG A 379 11.49 12.11 -14.25
C ARG A 379 10.94 13.26 -13.39
N GLY A 380 11.54 13.45 -12.20
CA GLY A 380 11.15 14.49 -11.24
C GLY A 380 9.94 14.15 -10.37
N PHE A 381 9.45 12.90 -10.42
CA PHE A 381 8.30 12.45 -9.64
C PHE A 381 8.61 11.31 -8.67
N ASP A 382 9.86 10.89 -8.48
CA ASP A 382 10.27 9.74 -7.64
C ASP A 382 9.65 9.74 -6.24
N LYS A 383 9.46 10.94 -5.67
CA LYS A 383 8.90 11.14 -4.32
C LYS A 383 7.45 11.63 -4.35
N ALA A 384 6.83 11.70 -5.52
CA ALA A 384 5.48 12.22 -5.66
C ALA A 384 4.46 11.34 -4.92
N ALA A 385 3.48 12.00 -4.30
CA ALA A 385 2.35 11.31 -3.70
C ALA A 385 1.39 10.78 -4.79
N PRO A 386 0.70 9.64 -4.56
CA PRO A 386 -0.27 9.08 -5.50
C PRO A 386 -1.31 10.09 -6.00
N LYS A 387 -1.83 10.95 -5.14
CA LYS A 387 -2.79 12.00 -5.53
C LYS A 387 -2.22 13.00 -6.55
N GLN A 388 -0.93 13.29 -6.47
CA GLN A 388 -0.26 14.17 -7.44
C GLN A 388 -0.10 13.46 -8.79
N LEU A 389 0.30 12.19 -8.79
CA LEU A 389 0.42 11.37 -10.00
C LEU A 389 -0.94 11.15 -10.65
N TYR A 390 -1.96 10.86 -9.85
CA TYR A 390 -3.32 10.71 -10.32
C TYR A 390 -3.77 11.94 -11.11
N ARG A 391 -3.73 13.12 -10.51
CA ARG A 391 -4.19 14.37 -11.14
C ARG A 391 -3.41 14.76 -12.39
N LYS A 392 -2.11 14.42 -12.44
CA LYS A 392 -1.24 14.84 -13.53
C LYS A 392 -1.20 13.84 -14.70
N PHE A 393 -1.33 12.56 -14.41
CA PHE A 393 -1.09 11.50 -15.40
C PHE A 393 -2.25 10.51 -15.53
N VAL A 394 -2.88 10.09 -14.43
CA VAL A 394 -3.89 9.03 -14.46
C VAL A 394 -5.27 9.58 -14.82
N GLU A 395 -5.68 10.71 -14.21
CA GLU A 395 -6.91 11.45 -14.54
C GLU A 395 -6.75 12.22 -15.84
N THR A 396 -6.41 11.51 -16.89
CA THR A 396 -6.19 12.06 -18.23
C THR A 396 -7.11 11.33 -19.21
N GLY A 397 -7.86 12.10 -20.01
CA GLY A 397 -8.70 11.54 -21.05
C GLY A 397 -7.88 10.95 -22.20
N GLY A 398 -8.54 10.15 -23.02
CA GLY A 398 -7.93 9.57 -24.19
C GLY A 398 -8.86 8.66 -24.96
N LEU A 399 -8.36 8.18 -26.09
CA LEU A 399 -9.02 7.23 -26.98
C LEU A 399 -8.23 5.92 -26.98
N VAL A 400 -8.90 4.82 -26.71
CA VAL A 400 -8.32 3.47 -26.81
C VAL A 400 -8.80 2.86 -28.13
N GLU A 401 -7.87 2.51 -28.99
CA GLU A 401 -8.13 1.90 -30.28
C GLU A 401 -7.66 0.45 -30.30
N VAL A 402 -8.54 -0.48 -30.61
CA VAL A 402 -8.22 -1.89 -30.79
C VAL A 402 -7.86 -2.11 -32.25
N GLN A 403 -6.62 -2.52 -32.52
CA GLN A 403 -6.11 -2.90 -33.83
C GLN A 403 -5.92 -4.42 -33.88
N ASP A 404 -5.68 -4.98 -35.08
CA ASP A 404 -5.55 -6.44 -35.25
C ASP A 404 -4.42 -7.06 -34.37
N ASN A 405 -3.35 -6.34 -34.20
CA ASN A 405 -2.12 -6.85 -33.54
C ASN A 405 -1.68 -6.06 -32.29
N ARG A 406 -2.44 -5.03 -31.89
CA ARG A 406 -2.11 -4.21 -30.73
C ARG A 406 -3.29 -3.37 -30.25
N ILE A 407 -3.17 -2.84 -29.07
CA ILE A 407 -4.07 -1.82 -28.50
C ILE A 407 -3.29 -0.51 -28.41
N VAL A 408 -3.85 0.56 -28.99
CA VAL A 408 -3.22 1.89 -28.97
C VAL A 408 -4.01 2.81 -28.04
N VAL A 409 -3.35 3.39 -27.06
CA VAL A 409 -3.92 4.38 -26.14
C VAL A 409 -3.43 5.77 -26.56
N HIS A 410 -4.31 6.56 -27.14
CA HIS A 410 -4.06 7.94 -27.53
C HIS A 410 -4.44 8.86 -26.39
N PHE A 411 -3.47 9.45 -25.72
CA PHE A 411 -3.71 10.39 -24.62
C PHE A 411 -4.16 11.76 -25.15
N ASP A 412 -5.07 12.41 -24.45
CA ASP A 412 -5.41 13.80 -24.71
C ASP A 412 -4.19 14.71 -24.42
N LYS A 413 -4.10 15.85 -25.11
CA LYS A 413 -3.00 16.80 -24.94
C LYS A 413 -2.96 17.37 -23.51
N ARG A 414 -1.87 17.17 -22.83
CA ARG A 414 -1.60 17.65 -21.47
C ARG A 414 -0.16 18.17 -21.34
N ALA A 415 0.04 19.15 -20.47
CA ALA A 415 1.36 19.75 -20.22
C ALA A 415 2.42 18.74 -19.75
N HIS A 416 2.00 17.58 -19.23
CA HIS A 416 2.89 16.55 -18.72
C HIS A 416 3.16 15.40 -19.72
N ASN A 417 2.58 15.41 -20.91
CA ASN A 417 2.79 14.38 -21.94
C ASN A 417 4.27 14.20 -22.32
N PRO A 418 5.12 15.25 -22.38
CA PRO A 418 6.55 15.07 -22.63
C PRO A 418 7.26 14.15 -21.63
N ILE A 419 6.83 14.17 -20.36
CA ILE A 419 7.39 13.29 -19.30
C ILE A 419 7.01 11.83 -19.54
N LEU A 420 5.75 11.60 -19.95
CA LEU A 420 5.28 10.24 -20.29
C LEU A 420 5.98 9.70 -21.54
N ARG A 421 6.20 10.57 -22.54
CA ARG A 421 6.93 10.22 -23.76
C ARG A 421 8.38 9.83 -23.46
N GLU A 422 9.04 10.60 -22.59
CA GLU A 422 10.41 10.29 -22.13
C GLU A 422 10.48 8.98 -21.34
N ALA A 423 9.48 8.69 -20.52
CA ALA A 423 9.40 7.47 -19.71
C ALA A 423 9.21 6.20 -20.55
N ALA A 424 8.64 6.33 -21.79
CA ALA A 424 8.48 5.25 -22.76
C ALA A 424 7.99 3.93 -22.15
N LEU A 425 6.94 4.00 -21.31
CA LEU A 425 6.47 2.89 -20.48
C LEU A 425 6.04 1.66 -21.28
N ASP A 426 5.59 1.86 -22.51
CA ASP A 426 5.14 0.81 -23.42
C ASP A 426 6.28 0.04 -24.09
N HIS A 427 7.49 0.61 -24.21
CA HIS A 427 8.62 -0.06 -24.87
C HIS A 427 9.02 -1.36 -24.16
N ALA A 428 8.84 -1.45 -22.86
CA ALA A 428 9.13 -2.65 -22.06
C ALA A 428 7.86 -3.39 -21.62
N CYS A 429 6.69 -3.07 -22.23
CA CYS A 429 5.43 -3.72 -21.91
C CYS A 429 5.34 -5.07 -22.63
N PRO A 430 5.32 -6.20 -21.92
CA PRO A 430 5.03 -7.48 -22.56
C PRO A 430 3.57 -7.52 -23.04
N PRO A 431 3.22 -8.45 -23.96
CA PRO A 431 1.84 -8.71 -24.31
C PRO A 431 0.98 -8.93 -23.06
N VAL A 432 -0.21 -8.35 -23.05
CA VAL A 432 -1.10 -8.38 -21.87
C VAL A 432 -2.00 -9.63 -21.92
N PRO A 433 -1.82 -10.61 -21.00
CA PRO A 433 -2.51 -11.90 -21.11
C PRO A 433 -4.03 -11.80 -21.11
N TRP A 434 -4.63 -10.95 -20.29
CA TRP A 434 -6.09 -10.75 -20.23
C TRP A 434 -6.64 -9.89 -21.36
N LEU A 435 -5.80 -9.42 -22.26
CA LEU A 435 -6.15 -8.73 -23.51
C LEU A 435 -5.75 -9.58 -24.73
N ASN A 436 -5.95 -10.89 -24.66
CA ASN A 436 -5.59 -11.86 -25.70
C ASN A 436 -4.12 -11.77 -26.13
N ASN A 437 -3.22 -11.47 -25.21
CA ASN A 437 -1.80 -11.27 -25.45
C ASN A 437 -1.50 -10.13 -26.47
N LEU A 438 -2.38 -9.15 -26.62
CA LEU A 438 -2.08 -7.98 -27.43
C LEU A 438 -1.12 -7.04 -26.67
N PRO A 439 -0.09 -6.50 -27.34
CA PRO A 439 0.76 -5.45 -26.79
C PRO A 439 -0.05 -4.13 -26.71
N VAL A 440 0.31 -3.30 -25.74
CA VAL A 440 -0.27 -1.97 -25.57
C VAL A 440 0.77 -0.91 -25.91
N VAL A 441 0.39 0.05 -26.73
CA VAL A 441 1.24 1.16 -27.18
C VAL A 441 0.62 2.48 -26.78
N PHE A 442 1.45 3.45 -26.38
CA PHE A 442 1.01 4.77 -25.94
C PHE A 442 1.39 5.84 -26.96
N THR A 443 0.47 6.74 -27.24
CA THR A 443 0.73 7.91 -28.09
C THR A 443 0.37 9.20 -27.36
N TYR A 444 1.22 10.19 -27.52
CA TYR A 444 1.13 11.48 -26.83
C TYR A 444 1.20 12.60 -27.87
N PRO A 445 0.19 13.46 -27.98
CA PRO A 445 0.21 14.60 -28.89
C PRO A 445 1.18 15.69 -28.46
#